data_1eeca35768a22f470c6850f343d62757
#
_entry.id   1eeca35768a22f470c6850f343d62757
#
_cell.length_a   1.000
_cell.length_b   1.000
_cell.length_c   1.000
_cell.angle_alpha   90.00
_cell.angle_beta   90.00
_cell.angle_gamma   90.00
#
_symmetry.space_group_name_H-M   'P 1'
#
loop_
_entity.id
_entity.type
_entity.pdbx_description
1 polymer ?
#
loop_
_entity_poly.entity_id
_entity_poly.type
_entity_poly.pdbx_seq_one_letter_code
_entity_poly.pdbx_strand_id
1 'polypeptide(L)'
;MFVEVFNNNGIKYLRLVEGIRIINDKGKPSVRKKVLLNIGPLSRFDDGKPDYVKRLKESFKNGKPLIDSLLPFVDKNSLKEEYNIFLSEGNPDCIGHPKLYSHSLLERILEELGLTSLISSYKAHTKIKFDLLGFFRLLVYGRVLSPASKFSTVKQNDDYYDKIVKEVYPYNIYDTLNFIYNFKRQIINRINTNLINKANRKNNFIFYDVTNFFFEIEENDEDIEENGEVIKGIRKRGVSKEFRPQPIVQMGLFMDEEGMPISIEIFPGNTLDHLTVNTALAKNIDNVINSRYIFVGDRGICNYKTICHLIDRNKGYIFSRSIKKSTDEEKNWIIDENDYIKLNQNFKYKSRIVKKTVKDENGVRREIVEKVVSYWSKNFYNREFAENKSFLEFLEKLIKSPANFRVSRTQAKSIKAFLKKDLLNSITGEVINSSELKAIIDEKKIEEYKKFMGYYQIVTSELDMDDLEVIEKYHGLSQIENQFRIMKSDLQTRPIYVRNKEHIEAHLIVCMIALLIIRIIQKNIVDGKHVPIKHKNNRSLDWQMGLTGERIQRALNKWTIDKLPGDYYRFNNLDDPDLKLILDTFNIEIPVKLFRKMELKNIKTKIKIFN
;
A
#
# COMPACT_ATOMS: atom_id res chain seq x y z
N MET A 1 -7.74 -28.99 -41.16
CA MET A 1 -9.17 -28.99 -40.77
C MET A 1 -10.03 -28.98 -42.02
N PHE A 2 -11.19 -29.64 -42.04
CA PHE A 2 -12.13 -29.62 -43.16
C PHE A 2 -13.56 -29.90 -42.66
N VAL A 3 -14.55 -29.40 -43.41
CA VAL A 3 -15.96 -29.64 -43.15
C VAL A 3 -16.35 -31.02 -43.71
N GLU A 4 -16.96 -31.84 -42.89
CA GLU A 4 -17.44 -33.18 -43.24
C GLU A 4 -18.97 -33.27 -43.08
N VAL A 5 -19.61 -33.96 -44.01
CA VAL A 5 -21.02 -34.35 -43.91
C VAL A 5 -21.08 -35.80 -43.41
N PHE A 6 -21.87 -36.07 -42.38
CA PHE A 6 -22.09 -37.42 -41.90
C PHE A 6 -23.61 -37.68 -41.77
N ASN A 7 -23.99 -38.92 -41.89
CA ASN A 7 -25.39 -39.33 -41.75
C ASN A 7 -25.63 -39.92 -40.37
N ASN A 8 -26.66 -39.45 -39.69
CA ASN A 8 -27.11 -40.03 -38.44
C ASN A 8 -28.65 -40.23 -38.49
N ASN A 9 -29.10 -41.46 -38.42
CA ASN A 9 -30.50 -41.85 -38.51
C ASN A 9 -31.25 -41.20 -39.70
N GLY A 10 -30.66 -41.25 -40.90
CA GLY A 10 -31.24 -40.70 -42.10
C GLY A 10 -31.10 -39.18 -42.29
N ILE A 11 -30.66 -38.45 -41.30
CA ILE A 11 -30.47 -36.98 -41.35
C ILE A 11 -28.98 -36.68 -41.59
N LYS A 12 -28.69 -35.80 -42.56
CA LYS A 12 -27.34 -35.36 -42.85
C LYS A 12 -26.97 -34.19 -41.92
N TYR A 13 -25.82 -34.34 -41.25
CA TYR A 13 -25.25 -33.33 -40.36
C TYR A 13 -23.91 -32.81 -40.87
N LEU A 14 -23.60 -31.58 -40.53
CA LEU A 14 -22.31 -30.93 -40.77
C LEU A 14 -21.46 -30.96 -39.51
N ARG A 15 -20.19 -31.25 -39.65
CA ARG A 15 -19.18 -31.12 -38.59
C ARG A 15 -17.85 -30.68 -39.12
N LEU A 16 -17.06 -29.97 -38.27
CA LEU A 16 -15.67 -29.63 -38.56
C LEU A 16 -14.77 -30.73 -37.97
N VAL A 17 -13.87 -31.26 -38.75
CA VAL A 17 -12.95 -32.31 -38.31
C VAL A 17 -11.52 -31.96 -38.63
N GLU A 18 -10.63 -32.44 -37.79
CA GLU A 18 -9.18 -32.37 -37.96
C GLU A 18 -8.64 -33.77 -38.20
N GLY A 19 -7.86 -33.98 -39.26
CA GLY A 19 -7.15 -35.21 -39.51
C GLY A 19 -5.83 -35.24 -38.75
N ILE A 20 -5.67 -36.15 -37.82
CA ILE A 20 -4.44 -36.37 -37.05
C ILE A 20 -3.77 -37.62 -37.63
N ARG A 21 -2.53 -37.47 -38.12
CA ARG A 21 -1.71 -38.59 -38.58
C ARG A 21 -1.27 -39.41 -37.38
N ILE A 22 -1.64 -40.69 -37.37
CA ILE A 22 -1.22 -41.64 -36.35
C ILE A 22 -0.59 -42.89 -37.05
N ILE A 23 0.24 -43.59 -36.31
CA ILE A 23 0.70 -44.93 -36.75
C ILE A 23 -0.28 -45.92 -36.12
N ASN A 24 -0.92 -46.75 -36.93
CA ASN A 24 -1.85 -47.77 -36.45
C ASN A 24 -1.09 -48.96 -35.84
N ASP A 25 -1.81 -49.84 -35.16
CA ASP A 25 -1.25 -51.01 -34.46
C ASP A 25 -0.48 -52.00 -35.41
N LYS A 26 -0.60 -51.81 -36.74
CA LYS A 26 0.13 -52.56 -37.78
C LYS A 26 1.35 -51.78 -38.31
N GLY A 27 1.77 -50.69 -37.65
CA GLY A 27 2.92 -49.87 -38.05
C GLY A 27 2.69 -49.04 -39.32
N LYS A 28 1.47 -48.96 -39.85
CA LYS A 28 1.18 -48.19 -41.07
C LYS A 28 0.59 -46.81 -40.73
N PRO A 29 0.98 -45.73 -41.45
CA PRO A 29 0.40 -44.43 -41.28
C PRO A 29 -1.11 -44.44 -41.55
N SER A 30 -1.90 -43.93 -40.65
CA SER A 30 -3.34 -43.75 -40.76
C SER A 30 -3.77 -42.36 -40.31
N VAL A 31 -4.98 -41.94 -40.66
CA VAL A 31 -5.52 -40.65 -40.26
C VAL A 31 -6.70 -40.87 -39.32
N ARG A 32 -6.53 -40.46 -38.07
CA ARG A 32 -7.63 -40.43 -37.11
C ARG A 32 -8.32 -39.07 -37.21
N LYS A 33 -9.64 -39.06 -37.34
CA LYS A 33 -10.44 -37.83 -37.38
C LYS A 33 -10.82 -37.41 -35.96
N LYS A 34 -10.53 -36.16 -35.59
CA LYS A 34 -10.96 -35.54 -34.37
C LYS A 34 -12.04 -34.51 -34.69
N VAL A 35 -13.22 -34.64 -34.10
CA VAL A 35 -14.29 -33.67 -34.28
C VAL A 35 -13.94 -32.43 -33.46
N LEU A 36 -13.90 -31.28 -34.10
CA LEU A 36 -13.62 -29.98 -33.48
C LEU A 36 -14.90 -29.21 -33.17
N LEU A 37 -15.90 -29.32 -34.07
CA LEU A 37 -17.19 -28.62 -33.91
C LEU A 37 -18.29 -29.46 -34.59
N ASN A 38 -19.39 -29.67 -33.89
CA ASN A 38 -20.65 -30.13 -34.47
C ASN A 38 -21.47 -28.88 -34.88
N ILE A 39 -21.67 -28.71 -36.19
CA ILE A 39 -22.30 -27.52 -36.77
C ILE A 39 -23.83 -27.64 -36.71
N GLY A 40 -24.36 -28.82 -37.06
CA GLY A 40 -25.79 -29.05 -37.00
C GLY A 40 -26.33 -29.76 -38.27
N PRO A 41 -27.66 -29.94 -38.37
CA PRO A 41 -28.26 -30.58 -39.53
C PRO A 41 -28.07 -29.75 -40.79
N LEU A 42 -27.72 -30.42 -41.90
CA LEU A 42 -27.46 -29.78 -43.20
C LEU A 42 -28.67 -28.96 -43.66
N SER A 43 -29.88 -29.46 -43.46
CA SER A 43 -31.13 -28.78 -43.85
C SER A 43 -31.33 -27.39 -43.23
N ARG A 44 -30.63 -27.10 -42.14
CA ARG A 44 -30.69 -25.79 -41.48
C ARG A 44 -29.87 -24.72 -42.20
N PHE A 45 -28.86 -25.14 -42.95
CA PHE A 45 -27.87 -24.22 -43.54
C PHE A 45 -27.93 -24.19 -45.05
N ASP A 46 -28.57 -25.19 -45.68
CA ASP A 46 -28.69 -25.31 -47.13
C ASP A 46 -29.53 -24.14 -47.69
N ASP A 47 -28.91 -23.35 -48.53
CA ASP A 47 -29.51 -22.17 -49.16
C ASP A 47 -30.35 -22.48 -50.41
N GLY A 48 -30.56 -23.78 -50.69
CA GLY A 48 -31.33 -24.25 -51.87
C GLY A 48 -30.61 -24.10 -53.22
N LYS A 49 -29.38 -23.59 -53.24
CA LYS A 49 -28.59 -23.48 -54.48
C LYS A 49 -27.79 -24.76 -54.75
N PRO A 50 -27.51 -25.11 -56.01
CA PRO A 50 -26.77 -26.29 -56.35
C PRO A 50 -25.41 -26.39 -55.62
N ASP A 51 -25.03 -27.61 -55.27
CA ASP A 51 -23.72 -27.91 -54.69
C ASP A 51 -23.36 -27.18 -53.40
N TYR A 52 -24.36 -26.89 -52.54
CA TYR A 52 -24.13 -26.17 -51.26
C TYR A 52 -22.95 -26.74 -50.47
N VAL A 53 -22.87 -28.04 -50.26
CA VAL A 53 -21.78 -28.68 -49.49
C VAL A 53 -20.40 -28.43 -50.14
N LYS A 54 -20.31 -28.41 -51.47
CA LYS A 54 -19.06 -28.10 -52.18
C LYS A 54 -18.68 -26.62 -51.96
N ARG A 55 -19.61 -25.71 -52.14
CA ARG A 55 -19.42 -24.29 -51.91
C ARG A 55 -19.02 -24.01 -50.47
N LEU A 56 -19.64 -24.66 -49.48
CA LEU A 56 -19.31 -24.55 -48.07
C LEU A 56 -17.86 -25.01 -47.77
N LYS A 57 -17.42 -26.13 -48.37
CA LYS A 57 -16.04 -26.62 -48.21
C LYS A 57 -15.02 -25.70 -48.85
N GLU A 58 -15.33 -25.17 -50.05
CA GLU A 58 -14.47 -24.21 -50.73
C GLU A 58 -14.39 -22.88 -50.00
N SER A 59 -15.51 -22.34 -49.52
CA SER A 59 -15.56 -21.13 -48.77
C SER A 59 -14.74 -21.21 -47.46
N PHE A 60 -14.83 -22.34 -46.78
CA PHE A 60 -14.03 -22.60 -45.59
C PHE A 60 -12.52 -22.68 -45.91
N LYS A 61 -12.16 -23.37 -47.02
CA LYS A 61 -10.77 -23.49 -47.46
C LYS A 61 -10.19 -22.14 -47.88
N ASN A 62 -11.03 -21.26 -48.46
CA ASN A 62 -10.63 -19.94 -48.94
C ASN A 62 -10.70 -18.85 -47.88
N GLY A 63 -10.93 -19.21 -46.62
CA GLY A 63 -10.94 -18.27 -45.52
C GLY A 63 -12.22 -17.45 -45.35
N LYS A 64 -13.28 -17.73 -46.13
CA LYS A 64 -14.58 -17.03 -46.12
C LYS A 64 -15.72 -18.02 -45.96
N PRO A 65 -15.88 -18.66 -44.79
CA PRO A 65 -16.89 -19.68 -44.58
C PRO A 65 -18.32 -19.13 -44.71
N LEU A 66 -19.20 -19.90 -45.32
CA LEU A 66 -20.63 -19.59 -45.46
C LEU A 66 -21.41 -19.77 -44.15
N ILE A 67 -20.80 -20.31 -43.12
CA ILE A 67 -21.38 -20.54 -41.80
C ILE A 67 -20.49 -19.88 -40.76
N ASP A 68 -21.03 -18.94 -39.98
CA ASP A 68 -20.32 -18.10 -39.01
C ASP A 68 -19.60 -18.91 -37.93
N SER A 69 -20.17 -20.02 -37.52
CA SER A 69 -19.54 -20.91 -36.52
C SER A 69 -18.21 -21.54 -36.96
N LEU A 70 -17.87 -21.44 -38.23
CA LEU A 70 -16.60 -21.91 -38.82
C LEU A 70 -15.52 -20.81 -38.83
N LEU A 71 -15.88 -19.55 -38.65
CA LEU A 71 -14.95 -18.41 -38.64
C LEU A 71 -13.76 -18.59 -37.69
N PRO A 72 -13.95 -19.05 -36.45
CA PRO A 72 -12.84 -19.24 -35.48
C PRO A 72 -11.80 -20.28 -35.92
N PHE A 73 -12.08 -21.07 -36.92
CA PHE A 73 -11.24 -22.20 -37.36
C PHE A 73 -10.51 -21.95 -38.69
N VAL A 74 -10.68 -20.77 -39.26
CA VAL A 74 -9.98 -20.35 -40.50
C VAL A 74 -8.58 -19.83 -40.19
N ASP A 75 -7.69 -19.83 -41.19
CA ASP A 75 -6.28 -19.52 -41.02
C ASP A 75 -6.03 -18.08 -40.53
N LYS A 76 -5.08 -17.94 -39.63
CA LYS A 76 -4.84 -16.74 -38.79
C LYS A 76 -4.60 -15.43 -39.57
N ASN A 77 -4.08 -15.50 -40.81
CA ASN A 77 -3.74 -14.30 -41.58
C ASN A 77 -4.92 -13.67 -42.33
N SER A 78 -5.96 -14.44 -42.63
CA SER A 78 -7.22 -13.95 -43.22
C SER A 78 -8.25 -13.51 -42.21
N LEU A 79 -8.06 -13.89 -40.93
CA LEU A 79 -9.00 -13.64 -39.82
C LEU A 79 -8.96 -12.22 -39.25
N LYS A 80 -7.88 -11.43 -39.50
CA LYS A 80 -7.70 -10.18 -38.74
C LYS A 80 -8.78 -9.14 -38.96
N GLU A 81 -9.24 -8.94 -40.16
CA GLU A 81 -10.25 -7.92 -40.47
C GLU A 81 -11.69 -8.42 -40.21
N GLU A 82 -11.99 -9.64 -40.66
CA GLU A 82 -13.31 -10.24 -40.46
C GLU A 82 -13.62 -10.56 -38.99
N TYR A 83 -12.58 -10.84 -38.21
CA TYR A 83 -12.70 -11.09 -36.80
C TYR A 83 -13.04 -9.83 -36.00
N ASN A 84 -12.46 -8.69 -36.35
CA ASN A 84 -12.78 -7.41 -35.75
C ASN A 84 -14.21 -6.97 -36.07
N ILE A 85 -14.72 -7.22 -37.27
CA ILE A 85 -16.09 -6.93 -37.71
C ILE A 85 -17.08 -7.81 -36.93
N PHE A 86 -16.78 -9.10 -36.78
CA PHE A 86 -17.63 -10.02 -36.01
C PHE A 86 -17.74 -9.62 -34.54
N LEU A 87 -16.66 -9.16 -33.92
CA LEU A 87 -16.68 -8.67 -32.53
C LEU A 87 -17.41 -7.34 -32.40
N SER A 88 -17.52 -6.54 -33.46
CA SER A 88 -18.24 -5.26 -33.45
C SER A 88 -19.74 -5.41 -33.73
N GLU A 89 -20.15 -6.39 -34.53
CA GLU A 89 -21.55 -6.60 -34.92
C GLU A 89 -22.34 -7.54 -33.99
N GLY A 90 -21.67 -8.44 -33.30
CA GLY A 90 -22.32 -9.37 -32.38
C GLY A 90 -21.77 -9.23 -30.99
N ASN A 91 -22.62 -8.88 -30.02
CA ASN A 91 -22.29 -9.07 -28.63
C ASN A 91 -22.44 -10.57 -28.33
N PRO A 92 -21.35 -11.36 -28.46
CA PRO A 92 -21.47 -12.79 -28.19
C PRO A 92 -21.87 -12.93 -26.73
N ASP A 93 -22.89 -13.75 -26.46
CA ASP A 93 -23.36 -14.00 -25.10
C ASP A 93 -22.21 -14.44 -24.22
N CYS A 94 -21.82 -13.58 -23.28
CA CYS A 94 -20.77 -13.88 -22.32
C CYS A 94 -21.25 -14.94 -21.36
N ILE A 95 -20.39 -15.91 -21.05
CA ILE A 95 -20.69 -16.96 -20.08
C ILE A 95 -20.36 -16.46 -18.68
N GLY A 96 -21.39 -16.07 -17.95
CA GLY A 96 -21.25 -15.54 -16.59
C GLY A 96 -20.81 -14.07 -16.53
N HIS A 97 -20.25 -13.66 -15.41
CA HIS A 97 -19.77 -12.29 -15.19
C HIS A 97 -18.29 -12.13 -15.59
N PRO A 98 -17.86 -10.91 -15.99
CA PRO A 98 -16.46 -10.61 -16.21
C PRO A 98 -15.60 -11.01 -15.02
N LYS A 99 -14.43 -11.59 -15.27
CA LYS A 99 -13.51 -12.08 -14.24
C LYS A 99 -12.23 -11.25 -14.20
N LEU A 100 -11.73 -10.97 -13.00
CA LEU A 100 -10.49 -10.22 -12.80
C LEU A 100 -9.30 -11.00 -13.38
N TYR A 101 -8.54 -10.33 -14.23
CA TYR A 101 -7.27 -10.85 -14.74
C TYR A 101 -6.04 -10.16 -14.10
N SER A 102 -6.27 -9.03 -13.44
CA SER A 102 -5.23 -8.22 -12.77
C SER A 102 -4.42 -8.96 -11.71
N HIS A 103 -4.98 -10.05 -11.14
CA HIS A 103 -4.21 -10.90 -10.23
C HIS A 103 -2.93 -11.45 -10.86
N SER A 104 -2.84 -11.53 -12.20
CA SER A 104 -1.63 -11.95 -12.90
C SER A 104 -0.43 -11.03 -12.66
N LEU A 105 -0.65 -9.70 -12.60
CA LEU A 105 0.38 -8.74 -12.22
C LEU A 105 0.77 -8.89 -10.74
N LEU A 106 -0.23 -9.03 -9.86
CA LEU A 106 0.01 -9.18 -8.41
C LEU A 106 0.79 -10.47 -8.12
N GLU A 107 0.50 -11.55 -8.83
CA GLU A 107 1.22 -12.81 -8.70
C GLU A 107 2.68 -12.66 -9.12
N ARG A 108 2.97 -11.97 -10.24
CA ARG A 108 4.34 -11.69 -10.66
C ARG A 108 5.10 -10.84 -9.63
N ILE A 109 4.45 -9.84 -9.03
CA ILE A 109 5.06 -9.06 -7.96
C ILE A 109 5.39 -9.95 -6.75
N LEU A 110 4.47 -10.82 -6.31
CA LEU A 110 4.74 -11.75 -5.20
C LEU A 110 5.85 -12.76 -5.51
N GLU A 111 5.97 -13.21 -6.76
CA GLU A 111 7.06 -14.07 -7.22
C GLU A 111 8.40 -13.34 -7.15
N GLU A 112 8.47 -12.09 -7.63
CA GLU A 112 9.69 -11.28 -7.58
C GLU A 112 10.10 -10.92 -6.15
N LEU A 113 9.13 -10.71 -5.27
CA LEU A 113 9.37 -10.55 -3.83
C LEU A 113 9.81 -11.86 -3.14
N GLY A 114 9.79 -12.99 -3.86
CA GLY A 114 10.20 -14.30 -3.35
C GLY A 114 9.20 -14.95 -2.40
N LEU A 115 7.98 -14.41 -2.28
CA LEU A 115 6.98 -14.92 -1.34
C LEU A 115 6.33 -16.22 -1.82
N THR A 116 6.14 -16.38 -3.12
CA THR A 116 5.60 -17.62 -3.69
C THR A 116 6.51 -18.81 -3.38
N SER A 117 7.81 -18.68 -3.62
CA SER A 117 8.78 -19.75 -3.32
C SER A 117 8.94 -20.01 -1.83
N LEU A 118 8.96 -18.95 -1.02
CA LEU A 118 9.07 -19.05 0.44
C LEU A 118 7.91 -19.87 1.03
N ILE A 119 6.66 -19.48 0.71
CA ILE A 119 5.46 -20.13 1.28
C ILE A 119 5.33 -21.56 0.76
N SER A 120 5.63 -21.81 -0.52
CA SER A 120 5.62 -23.16 -1.08
C SER A 120 6.65 -24.07 -0.40
N SER A 121 7.85 -23.57 -0.14
CA SER A 121 8.88 -24.30 0.58
C SER A 121 8.45 -24.65 2.01
N TYR A 122 7.91 -23.68 2.75
CA TYR A 122 7.42 -23.96 4.10
C TYR A 122 6.26 -24.97 4.11
N LYS A 123 5.31 -24.83 3.18
CA LYS A 123 4.21 -25.80 3.06
C LYS A 123 4.72 -27.23 2.87
N ALA A 124 5.76 -27.40 2.03
CA ALA A 124 6.35 -28.72 1.77
C ALA A 124 6.96 -29.38 3.03
N HIS A 125 7.41 -28.59 4.01
CA HIS A 125 8.02 -29.05 5.26
C HIS A 125 7.05 -29.04 6.45
N THR A 126 5.76 -28.81 6.22
CA THR A 126 4.71 -28.78 7.26
C THR A 126 3.62 -29.81 7.00
N LYS A 127 2.81 -30.09 8.02
CA LYS A 127 1.63 -30.98 7.91
C LYS A 127 0.39 -30.27 7.32
N ILE A 128 0.54 -29.06 6.79
CA ILE A 128 -0.57 -28.26 6.22
C ILE A 128 -1.06 -28.92 4.93
N LYS A 129 -2.32 -29.38 4.94
CA LYS A 129 -2.93 -30.08 3.80
C LYS A 129 -3.65 -29.14 2.82
N PHE A 130 -4.18 -28.01 3.31
CA PHE A 130 -4.92 -27.07 2.46
C PHE A 130 -3.96 -26.22 1.58
N ASP A 131 -4.53 -25.49 0.64
CA ASP A 131 -3.79 -24.61 -0.28
C ASP A 131 -3.36 -23.31 0.41
N LEU A 132 -2.31 -23.41 1.23
CA LEU A 132 -1.74 -22.28 1.98
C LEU A 132 -1.34 -21.11 1.07
N LEU A 133 -0.68 -21.39 -0.06
CA LEU A 133 -0.25 -20.34 -1.00
C LEU A 133 -1.45 -19.66 -1.66
N GLY A 134 -2.47 -20.41 -2.06
CA GLY A 134 -3.69 -19.86 -2.60
C GLY A 134 -4.40 -18.93 -1.61
N PHE A 135 -4.58 -19.35 -0.35
CA PHE A 135 -5.20 -18.48 0.68
C PHE A 135 -4.34 -17.26 1.00
N PHE A 136 -3.01 -17.38 1.02
CA PHE A 136 -2.12 -16.24 1.17
C PHE A 136 -2.30 -15.23 0.02
N ARG A 137 -2.29 -15.70 -1.23
CA ARG A 137 -2.55 -14.89 -2.41
C ARG A 137 -3.91 -14.21 -2.33
N LEU A 138 -4.94 -14.95 -1.97
CA LEU A 138 -6.31 -14.43 -1.86
C LEU A 138 -6.40 -13.31 -0.82
N LEU A 139 -5.74 -13.45 0.33
CA LEU A 139 -5.64 -12.39 1.35
C LEU A 139 -4.99 -11.12 0.81
N VAL A 140 -3.87 -11.25 0.08
CA VAL A 140 -3.13 -10.11 -0.47
C VAL A 140 -3.88 -9.48 -1.63
N TYR A 141 -4.35 -10.29 -2.59
CA TYR A 141 -5.08 -9.78 -3.76
C TYR A 141 -6.37 -9.08 -3.37
N GLY A 142 -7.15 -9.70 -2.48
CA GLY A 142 -8.37 -9.08 -1.96
C GLY A 142 -8.08 -7.77 -1.24
N ARG A 143 -6.94 -7.66 -0.53
CA ARG A 143 -6.58 -6.40 0.13
C ARG A 143 -6.15 -5.32 -0.86
N VAL A 144 -5.47 -5.68 -1.96
CA VAL A 144 -5.07 -4.73 -3.01
C VAL A 144 -6.27 -4.31 -3.86
N LEU A 145 -7.09 -5.25 -4.31
CA LEU A 145 -8.12 -5.01 -5.33
C LEU A 145 -9.46 -4.58 -4.73
N SER A 146 -9.93 -5.30 -3.72
CA SER A 146 -11.27 -5.10 -3.13
C SER A 146 -11.25 -5.41 -1.63
N PRO A 147 -10.77 -4.45 -0.81
CA PRO A 147 -10.64 -4.65 0.64
C PRO A 147 -11.96 -5.07 1.28
N ALA A 148 -11.93 -6.18 2.02
CA ALA A 148 -13.12 -6.74 2.65
C ALA A 148 -12.79 -7.48 3.95
N SER A 149 -13.83 -7.97 4.64
CA SER A 149 -13.67 -8.90 5.77
C SER A 149 -13.02 -10.20 5.31
N LYS A 150 -12.42 -10.98 6.22
CA LYS A 150 -11.79 -12.26 5.87
C LYS A 150 -12.76 -13.22 5.21
N PHE A 151 -13.98 -13.29 5.72
CA PHE A 151 -15.02 -14.13 5.15
C PHE A 151 -15.47 -13.66 3.75
N SER A 152 -15.62 -12.36 3.56
CA SER A 152 -15.94 -11.79 2.24
C SER A 152 -14.79 -11.97 1.24
N THR A 153 -13.54 -11.88 1.69
CA THR A 153 -12.36 -12.14 0.85
C THR A 153 -12.38 -13.57 0.29
N VAL A 154 -12.83 -14.55 1.09
CA VAL A 154 -12.97 -15.94 0.61
C VAL A 154 -13.97 -16.01 -0.54
N LYS A 155 -15.09 -15.28 -0.47
CA LYS A 155 -16.10 -15.24 -1.54
C LYS A 155 -15.57 -14.61 -2.82
N GLN A 156 -14.63 -13.66 -2.74
CA GLN A 156 -13.98 -13.03 -3.89
C GLN A 156 -13.16 -14.01 -4.73
N ASN A 157 -12.91 -15.23 -4.25
CA ASN A 157 -12.20 -16.26 -5.02
C ASN A 157 -12.87 -16.55 -6.37
N ASP A 158 -14.18 -16.41 -6.45
CA ASP A 158 -14.94 -16.61 -7.69
C ASP A 158 -14.87 -15.41 -8.66
N ASP A 159 -14.37 -14.26 -8.23
CA ASP A 159 -14.23 -13.07 -9.08
C ASP A 159 -13.00 -13.14 -9.99
N TYR A 160 -12.05 -14.01 -9.71
CA TYR A 160 -10.83 -14.15 -10.49
C TYR A 160 -11.03 -15.10 -11.69
N TYR A 161 -10.35 -14.78 -12.78
CA TYR A 161 -10.34 -15.58 -14.01
C TYR A 161 -9.96 -17.04 -13.76
N ASP A 162 -8.87 -17.29 -13.05
CA ASP A 162 -8.49 -18.60 -12.57
C ASP A 162 -8.67 -18.58 -11.05
N LYS A 163 -9.46 -19.49 -10.51
CA LYS A 163 -9.69 -19.56 -9.06
C LYS A 163 -8.36 -19.65 -8.34
N ILE A 164 -8.13 -18.72 -7.42
CA ILE A 164 -6.88 -18.65 -6.66
C ILE A 164 -6.74 -19.87 -5.74
N VAL A 165 -7.86 -20.28 -5.14
CA VAL A 165 -7.98 -21.48 -4.30
C VAL A 165 -8.97 -22.42 -4.95
N LYS A 166 -8.59 -23.67 -5.17
CA LYS A 166 -9.46 -24.67 -5.82
C LYS A 166 -10.54 -25.19 -4.88
N GLU A 167 -10.13 -25.59 -3.67
CA GLU A 167 -11.02 -26.10 -2.63
C GLU A 167 -11.10 -25.10 -1.49
N VAL A 168 -12.25 -24.47 -1.35
CA VAL A 168 -12.44 -23.35 -0.43
C VAL A 168 -13.11 -23.83 0.85
N TYR A 169 -12.31 -23.92 1.91
CA TYR A 169 -12.80 -24.07 3.27
C TYR A 169 -12.56 -22.73 4.01
N PRO A 170 -13.62 -21.98 4.36
CA PRO A 170 -13.49 -20.61 4.87
C PRO A 170 -12.58 -20.45 6.09
N TYR A 171 -12.49 -21.46 6.94
CA TYR A 171 -11.63 -21.43 8.13
C TYR A 171 -10.13 -21.43 7.82
N ASN A 172 -9.72 -21.99 6.68
CA ASN A 172 -8.31 -22.00 6.27
C ASN A 172 -7.71 -20.61 6.08
N ILE A 173 -8.55 -19.57 5.92
CA ILE A 173 -8.06 -18.18 5.88
C ILE A 173 -7.49 -17.75 7.24
N TYR A 174 -8.06 -18.22 8.35
CA TYR A 174 -7.56 -17.94 9.69
C TYR A 174 -6.30 -18.75 10.01
N ASP A 175 -6.24 -20.02 9.56
CA ASP A 175 -5.01 -20.82 9.66
C ASP A 175 -3.87 -20.20 8.86
N THR A 176 -4.20 -19.57 7.73
CA THR A 176 -3.21 -18.79 6.94
C THR A 176 -2.75 -17.55 7.71
N LEU A 177 -3.62 -16.86 8.46
CA LEU A 177 -3.20 -15.76 9.33
C LEU A 177 -2.27 -16.25 10.44
N ASN A 178 -2.55 -17.39 11.08
CA ASN A 178 -1.65 -18.00 12.06
C ASN A 178 -0.27 -18.31 11.44
N PHE A 179 -0.25 -18.85 10.22
CA PHE A 179 1.00 -19.05 9.50
C PHE A 179 1.76 -17.75 9.27
N ILE A 180 1.09 -16.70 8.77
CA ILE A 180 1.71 -15.40 8.52
C ILE A 180 2.31 -14.82 9.81
N TYR A 181 1.61 -14.92 10.94
CA TYR A 181 2.10 -14.48 12.23
C TYR A 181 3.39 -15.21 12.65
N ASN A 182 3.37 -16.54 12.58
CA ASN A 182 4.50 -17.37 12.98
C ASN A 182 5.75 -17.15 12.10
N PHE A 183 5.54 -16.84 10.82
CA PHE A 183 6.63 -16.64 9.85
C PHE A 183 6.82 -15.17 9.43
N LYS A 184 6.30 -14.21 10.19
CA LYS A 184 6.35 -12.78 9.85
C LYS A 184 7.77 -12.27 9.59
N ARG A 185 8.75 -12.68 10.40
CA ARG A 185 10.16 -12.27 10.23
C ARG A 185 10.74 -12.81 8.93
N GLN A 186 10.51 -14.08 8.63
CA GLN A 186 10.99 -14.71 7.40
C GLN A 186 10.35 -14.09 6.17
N ILE A 187 9.06 -13.75 6.23
CA ILE A 187 8.35 -13.03 5.17
C ILE A 187 8.98 -11.66 4.93
N ILE A 188 9.16 -10.85 5.98
CA ILE A 188 9.76 -9.52 5.90
C ILE A 188 11.21 -9.60 5.39
N ASN A 189 12.02 -10.51 5.92
CA ASN A 189 13.41 -10.70 5.49
C ASN A 189 13.49 -11.10 4.02
N ARG A 190 12.64 -12.02 3.56
CA ARG A 190 12.60 -12.43 2.15
C ARG A 190 12.28 -11.27 1.23
N ILE A 191 11.29 -10.46 1.57
CA ILE A 191 10.91 -9.26 0.82
C ILE A 191 12.11 -8.32 0.70
N ASN A 192 12.74 -7.98 1.81
CA ASN A 192 13.87 -7.03 1.83
C ASN A 192 15.08 -7.56 1.07
N THR A 193 15.46 -8.82 1.26
CA THR A 193 16.55 -9.45 0.51
C THR A 193 16.31 -9.38 -1.00
N ASN A 194 15.09 -9.67 -1.44
CA ASN A 194 14.78 -9.63 -2.88
C ASN A 194 14.75 -8.20 -3.42
N LEU A 195 14.25 -7.22 -2.66
CA LEU A 195 14.26 -5.82 -3.08
C LEU A 195 15.69 -5.25 -3.14
N ILE A 196 16.56 -5.63 -2.20
CA ILE A 196 17.99 -5.26 -2.25
C ILE A 196 18.63 -5.85 -3.51
N ASN A 197 18.44 -7.14 -3.76
CA ASN A 197 19.14 -7.85 -4.83
C ASN A 197 18.59 -7.56 -6.23
N LYS A 198 17.28 -7.32 -6.37
CA LYS A 198 16.62 -7.21 -7.68
C LYS A 198 16.19 -5.78 -8.03
N ALA A 199 15.83 -4.97 -7.04
CA ALA A 199 15.35 -3.61 -7.22
C ALA A 199 16.36 -2.54 -6.78
N ASN A 200 17.59 -2.95 -6.41
CA ASN A 200 18.66 -2.07 -5.96
C ASN A 200 18.21 -1.11 -4.85
N ARG A 201 17.46 -1.62 -3.87
CA ARG A 201 16.92 -0.86 -2.75
C ARG A 201 18.04 -0.16 -1.98
N LYS A 202 17.92 1.14 -1.81
CA LYS A 202 18.83 1.96 -1.00
C LYS A 202 18.33 2.01 0.45
N ASN A 203 19.23 1.77 1.40
CA ASN A 203 18.92 1.76 2.83
C ASN A 203 19.78 2.78 3.60
N ASN A 204 20.18 3.87 2.96
CA ASN A 204 21.00 4.90 3.61
C ASN A 204 20.20 5.69 4.64
N PHE A 205 18.92 5.93 4.36
CA PHE A 205 17.99 6.59 5.24
C PHE A 205 16.81 5.67 5.56
N ILE A 206 16.46 5.60 6.84
CA ILE A 206 15.32 4.83 7.33
C ILE A 206 14.39 5.76 8.09
N PHE A 207 13.20 5.91 7.56
CA PHE A 207 12.13 6.70 8.14
C PHE A 207 11.27 5.84 9.05
N TYR A 208 10.85 6.39 10.17
CA TYR A 208 9.97 5.72 11.11
C TYR A 208 8.93 6.67 11.68
N ASP A 209 7.69 6.23 11.69
CA ASP A 209 6.60 6.90 12.41
C ASP A 209 5.59 5.86 12.89
N VAL A 210 4.72 6.28 13.81
CA VAL A 210 3.70 5.45 14.45
C VAL A 210 2.31 5.95 14.09
N THR A 211 1.43 5.02 13.77
CA THR A 211 0.00 5.30 13.60
C THR A 211 -0.84 4.32 14.39
N ASN A 212 -2.15 4.60 14.52
CA ASN A 212 -3.07 3.70 15.18
C ASN A 212 -4.21 3.23 14.27
N PHE A 213 -4.71 2.04 14.60
CA PHE A 213 -5.87 1.43 13.97
C PHE A 213 -6.88 1.08 15.06
N PHE A 214 -8.14 1.40 14.83
CA PHE A 214 -9.20 1.20 15.81
C PHE A 214 -10.00 -0.09 15.55
N PHE A 215 -10.68 -0.53 16.58
CA PHE A 215 -11.62 -1.63 16.57
C PHE A 215 -13.02 -1.09 16.88
N GLU A 216 -14.04 -1.70 16.33
CA GLU A 216 -15.44 -1.41 16.68
C GLU A 216 -15.87 -2.30 17.86
N ILE A 217 -15.19 -2.12 18.99
CA ILE A 217 -15.48 -2.77 20.29
C ILE A 217 -15.34 -1.73 21.40
N GLU A 218 -15.94 -1.99 22.54
CA GLU A 218 -15.88 -1.08 23.69
C GLU A 218 -14.85 -1.48 24.74
N GLU A 219 -14.55 -2.78 24.85
CA GLU A 219 -13.68 -3.31 25.90
C GLU A 219 -12.21 -3.45 25.46
N ASN A 220 -11.31 -3.21 26.42
CA ASN A 220 -9.88 -3.47 26.24
C ASN A 220 -9.62 -4.97 26.36
N ASP A 221 -8.48 -5.42 25.77
CA ASP A 221 -7.94 -6.74 26.16
C ASP A 221 -7.43 -6.67 27.60
N GLU A 222 -7.68 -7.73 28.36
CA GLU A 222 -7.05 -7.93 29.66
C GLU A 222 -5.58 -8.33 29.49
N ASP A 223 -4.76 -7.99 30.51
CA ASP A 223 -3.42 -8.52 30.61
C ASP A 223 -3.52 -9.89 31.31
N ILE A 224 -2.90 -10.90 30.76
CA ILE A 224 -2.97 -12.29 31.27
C ILE A 224 -1.62 -12.64 31.88
N GLU A 225 -1.63 -13.17 33.10
CA GLU A 225 -0.44 -13.71 33.73
C GLU A 225 -0.33 -15.21 33.40
N GLU A 226 0.72 -15.59 32.68
CA GLU A 226 0.99 -16.98 32.32
C GLU A 226 2.43 -17.34 32.64
N ASN A 227 2.66 -18.39 33.44
CA ASN A 227 3.98 -18.84 33.87
C ASN A 227 4.86 -17.77 34.56
N GLY A 228 4.22 -16.79 35.26
CA GLY A 228 4.93 -15.69 35.93
C GLY A 228 5.31 -14.53 35.00
N GLU A 229 4.92 -14.59 33.73
CA GLU A 229 5.09 -13.49 32.77
C GLU A 229 3.74 -12.82 32.48
N VAL A 230 3.73 -11.48 32.44
CA VAL A 230 2.54 -10.71 32.08
C VAL A 230 2.47 -10.54 30.58
N ILE A 231 1.55 -11.26 29.94
CA ILE A 231 1.22 -11.11 28.51
C ILE A 231 0.26 -9.94 28.39
N LYS A 232 0.76 -8.83 27.86
CA LYS A 232 -0.07 -7.61 27.67
C LYS A 232 -1.07 -7.80 26.52
N GLY A 233 -2.32 -7.45 26.79
CA GLY A 233 -3.34 -7.31 25.74
C GLY A 233 -2.97 -6.19 24.77
N ILE A 234 -3.29 -6.33 23.49
CA ILE A 234 -2.86 -5.36 22.48
C ILE A 234 -3.94 -4.33 22.14
N ARG A 235 -5.24 -4.70 22.26
CA ARG A 235 -6.35 -3.77 22.04
C ARG A 235 -6.57 -2.96 23.33
N LYS A 236 -5.98 -1.79 23.38
CA LYS A 236 -6.06 -0.91 24.57
C LYS A 236 -6.57 0.47 24.15
N ARG A 237 -7.33 1.12 25.03
CA ARG A 237 -7.62 2.55 24.87
C ARG A 237 -6.34 3.34 25.06
N GLY A 238 -6.06 4.24 24.12
CA GLY A 238 -4.86 5.07 24.12
C GLY A 238 -5.09 6.42 23.45
N VAL A 239 -4.01 7.14 23.17
CA VAL A 239 -4.08 8.43 22.49
C VAL A 239 -4.43 8.18 21.02
N SER A 240 -5.74 8.25 20.72
CA SER A 240 -6.22 8.12 19.34
C SER A 240 -5.91 9.41 18.57
N LYS A 241 -5.20 9.28 17.44
CA LYS A 241 -4.97 10.40 16.50
C LYS A 241 -6.28 10.89 15.84
N GLU A 242 -7.39 10.15 16.04
CA GLU A 242 -8.71 10.44 15.47
C GLU A 242 -9.76 10.73 16.54
N PHE A 243 -9.32 10.94 17.80
CA PHE A 243 -10.18 11.26 18.95
C PHE A 243 -11.31 10.25 19.20
N ARG A 244 -11.10 8.98 18.80
CA ARG A 244 -12.06 7.89 19.04
C ARG A 244 -11.88 7.28 20.43
N PRO A 245 -12.97 6.95 21.14
CA PRO A 245 -12.91 6.34 22.45
C PRO A 245 -12.64 4.83 22.45
N GLN A 246 -12.78 4.18 21.30
CA GLN A 246 -12.63 2.74 21.14
C GLN A 246 -11.18 2.29 21.34
N PRO A 247 -10.95 1.02 21.73
CA PRO A 247 -9.63 0.44 21.76
C PRO A 247 -8.92 0.54 20.40
N ILE A 248 -7.64 0.75 20.46
CA ILE A 248 -6.75 0.86 19.29
C ILE A 248 -5.60 -0.12 19.43
N VAL A 249 -4.89 -0.33 18.35
CA VAL A 249 -3.55 -0.91 18.28
C VAL A 249 -2.62 0.12 17.63
N GLN A 250 -1.38 0.20 18.10
CA GLN A 250 -0.38 1.06 17.48
C GLN A 250 0.51 0.25 16.54
N MET A 251 0.84 0.84 15.39
CA MET A 251 1.74 0.26 14.41
C MET A 251 2.84 1.27 14.08
N GLY A 252 4.09 0.87 14.34
CA GLY A 252 5.27 1.52 13.82
C GLY A 252 5.58 1.00 12.43
N LEU A 253 5.84 1.90 11.48
CA LEU A 253 6.22 1.60 10.10
C LEU A 253 7.63 2.08 9.84
N PHE A 254 8.48 1.21 9.32
CA PHE A 254 9.78 1.56 8.75
C PHE A 254 9.68 1.65 7.22
N MET A 255 10.30 2.67 6.67
CA MET A 255 10.28 2.99 5.25
C MET A 255 11.67 3.42 4.80
N ASP A 256 12.07 3.08 3.57
CA ASP A 256 13.32 3.56 2.97
C ASP A 256 13.17 4.96 2.34
N GLU A 257 14.25 5.47 1.79
CA GLU A 257 14.29 6.81 1.16
C GLU A 257 13.45 6.91 -0.12
N GLU A 258 13.08 5.79 -0.72
CA GLU A 258 12.18 5.74 -1.88
C GLU A 258 10.71 5.54 -1.50
N GLY A 259 10.40 5.57 -0.21
CA GLY A 259 9.05 5.39 0.32
C GLY A 259 8.52 3.96 0.27
N MET A 260 9.42 2.98 0.17
CA MET A 260 9.03 1.57 0.17
C MET A 260 9.01 1.04 1.59
N PRO A 261 7.94 0.37 2.03
CA PRO A 261 7.88 -0.27 3.34
C PRO A 261 9.04 -1.27 3.54
N ILE A 262 9.68 -1.22 4.70
CA ILE A 262 10.73 -2.17 5.11
C ILE A 262 10.15 -3.19 6.07
N SER A 263 9.51 -2.72 7.13
CA SER A 263 8.96 -3.54 8.21
C SER A 263 7.91 -2.80 9.00
N ILE A 264 7.12 -3.54 9.75
CA ILE A 264 6.19 -2.99 10.75
C ILE A 264 6.41 -3.67 12.10
N GLU A 265 6.12 -2.94 13.18
CA GLU A 265 6.02 -3.50 14.53
C GLU A 265 4.71 -3.05 15.17
N ILE A 266 4.08 -3.96 15.92
CA ILE A 266 2.77 -3.75 16.51
C ILE A 266 2.91 -3.63 18.02
N PHE A 267 2.23 -2.65 18.59
CA PHE A 267 2.26 -2.33 20.01
C PHE A 267 0.86 -2.22 20.60
N PRO A 268 0.69 -2.44 21.91
CA PRO A 268 -0.54 -2.12 22.60
C PRO A 268 -0.98 -0.67 22.37
N GLY A 269 -2.29 -0.44 22.25
CA GLY A 269 -2.84 0.86 21.89
C GLY A 269 -2.52 2.00 22.87
N ASN A 270 -2.16 1.69 24.11
CA ASN A 270 -1.73 2.64 25.13
C ASN A 270 -0.22 2.89 25.20
N THR A 271 0.56 2.31 24.27
CA THR A 271 2.01 2.53 24.20
C THR A 271 2.29 3.94 23.69
N LEU A 272 3.18 4.69 24.36
CA LEU A 272 3.58 6.01 23.89
C LEU A 272 4.59 5.90 22.73
N ASP A 273 4.47 6.76 21.72
CA ASP A 273 5.23 6.69 20.47
C ASP A 273 6.75 6.60 20.72
N HIS A 274 7.29 7.35 21.66
CA HIS A 274 8.72 7.35 21.99
C HIS A 274 9.23 6.05 22.65
N LEU A 275 8.34 5.20 23.14
CA LEU A 275 8.70 3.89 23.71
C LEU A 275 8.73 2.79 22.66
N THR A 276 8.22 3.06 21.47
CA THR A 276 8.12 2.06 20.40
C THR A 276 9.45 1.84 19.66
N VAL A 277 10.26 2.89 19.54
CA VAL A 277 11.41 2.93 18.61
C VAL A 277 12.48 1.89 18.92
N ASN A 278 13.02 1.89 20.13
CA ASN A 278 14.13 1.01 20.49
C ASN A 278 13.75 -0.48 20.34
N THR A 279 12.51 -0.80 20.76
CA THR A 279 11.99 -2.17 20.60
C THR A 279 11.81 -2.53 19.12
N ALA A 280 11.29 -1.60 18.30
CA ALA A 280 11.07 -1.82 16.89
C ALA A 280 12.40 -1.98 16.12
N LEU A 281 13.40 -1.16 16.41
CA LEU A 281 14.73 -1.22 15.80
C LEU A 281 15.39 -2.58 16.08
N ALA A 282 15.48 -2.97 17.35
CA ALA A 282 16.11 -4.23 17.76
C ALA A 282 15.44 -5.46 17.16
N LYS A 283 14.10 -5.44 17.01
CA LYS A 283 13.36 -6.59 16.48
C LYS A 283 13.40 -6.71 14.95
N ASN A 284 13.42 -5.59 14.24
CA ASN A 284 13.13 -5.60 12.81
C ASN A 284 14.28 -5.10 11.94
N ILE A 285 14.92 -3.99 12.28
CA ILE A 285 15.85 -3.34 11.36
C ILE A 285 17.26 -3.88 11.49
N ASP A 286 17.74 -4.07 12.71
CA ASP A 286 19.10 -4.53 12.96
C ASP A 286 19.38 -5.93 12.37
N ASN A 287 18.33 -6.73 12.14
CA ASN A 287 18.41 -8.05 11.50
C ASN A 287 18.25 -8.02 9.97
N VAL A 288 17.79 -6.91 9.40
CA VAL A 288 17.52 -6.77 7.95
C VAL A 288 18.59 -5.93 7.26
N ILE A 289 19.11 -4.92 7.96
CA ILE A 289 20.07 -3.94 7.42
C ILE A 289 21.35 -3.96 8.23
N ASN A 290 22.34 -4.67 7.72
CA ASN A 290 23.66 -4.78 8.38
C ASN A 290 24.54 -3.54 8.18
N SER A 291 24.28 -2.73 7.13
CA SER A 291 25.05 -1.51 6.85
C SER A 291 24.71 -0.37 7.81
N ARG A 292 25.57 0.66 7.85
CA ARG A 292 25.24 1.93 8.52
C ARG A 292 24.07 2.58 7.80
N TYR A 293 23.13 3.10 8.58
CA TYR A 293 22.00 3.91 8.08
C TYR A 293 21.78 5.14 8.97
N ILE A 294 21.04 6.10 8.47
CA ILE A 294 20.62 7.29 9.19
C ILE A 294 19.13 7.15 9.49
N PHE A 295 18.79 7.13 10.75
CA PHE A 295 17.40 7.02 11.23
C PHE A 295 16.74 8.41 11.22
N VAL A 296 15.58 8.53 10.57
CA VAL A 296 14.83 9.78 10.48
C VAL A 296 13.51 9.63 11.21
N GLY A 297 13.27 10.48 12.20
CA GLY A 297 12.07 10.40 13.02
C GLY A 297 11.52 11.76 13.44
N ASP A 298 10.22 11.81 13.79
CA ASP A 298 9.58 13.02 14.23
C ASP A 298 9.94 13.36 15.69
N ARG A 299 9.61 14.58 16.06
CA ARG A 299 9.76 15.16 17.41
C ARG A 299 9.14 14.30 18.53
N GLY A 300 8.01 13.63 18.24
CA GLY A 300 7.32 12.76 19.20
C GLY A 300 8.12 11.52 19.59
N ILE A 301 9.05 11.10 18.73
CA ILE A 301 9.89 9.92 18.87
C ILE A 301 11.28 10.28 19.40
N CYS A 302 11.71 11.52 19.17
CA CYS A 302 13.04 12.00 19.56
C CYS A 302 13.18 12.04 21.09
N ASN A 303 14.06 11.19 21.61
CA ASN A 303 14.54 11.26 22.98
C ASN A 303 16.01 10.83 23.05
N TYR A 304 16.71 11.25 24.13
CA TYR A 304 18.14 10.96 24.24
C TYR A 304 18.46 9.46 24.45
N LYS A 305 17.53 8.68 24.98
CA LYS A 305 17.70 7.22 25.09
C LYS A 305 17.77 6.57 23.71
N THR A 306 16.87 6.98 22.80
CA THR A 306 16.88 6.53 21.40
C THR A 306 18.16 7.00 20.68
N ILE A 307 18.59 8.25 20.89
CA ILE A 307 19.82 8.77 20.30
C ILE A 307 21.03 7.94 20.76
N CYS A 308 21.18 7.68 22.07
CA CYS A 308 22.26 6.84 22.60
C CYS A 308 22.20 5.42 22.01
N HIS A 309 21.01 4.84 21.92
CA HIS A 309 20.79 3.52 21.34
C HIS A 309 21.28 3.43 19.87
N LEU A 310 21.02 4.46 19.07
CA LEU A 310 21.48 4.55 17.68
C LEU A 310 23.01 4.69 17.59
N ILE A 311 23.58 5.59 18.40
CA ILE A 311 25.04 5.82 18.47
C ILE A 311 25.76 4.53 18.85
N ASP A 312 25.29 3.79 19.85
CA ASP A 312 25.89 2.54 20.31
C ASP A 312 25.92 1.45 19.23
N ARG A 313 25.03 1.55 18.23
CA ARG A 313 24.98 0.64 17.08
C ARG A 313 25.64 1.21 15.83
N ASN A 314 26.39 2.29 15.96
CA ASN A 314 27.04 2.99 14.84
C ASN A 314 26.01 3.42 13.75
N LYS A 315 24.83 3.89 14.18
CA LYS A 315 23.80 4.42 13.29
C LYS A 315 23.71 5.94 13.46
N GLY A 316 23.41 6.64 12.32
CA GLY A 316 23.15 8.07 12.34
C GLY A 316 21.68 8.37 12.69
N TYR A 317 21.40 9.64 12.92
CA TYR A 317 20.04 10.11 13.15
C TYR A 317 19.77 11.52 12.60
N ILE A 318 18.51 11.77 12.27
CA ILE A 318 17.94 13.10 11.98
C ILE A 318 16.60 13.18 12.69
N PHE A 319 16.46 14.11 13.63
CA PHE A 319 15.23 14.33 14.39
C PHE A 319 14.85 15.81 14.41
N SER A 320 13.54 16.10 14.40
CA SER A 320 13.15 17.45 14.83
C SER A 320 13.10 17.57 16.34
N ARG A 321 13.34 18.77 16.83
CA ARG A 321 13.33 19.11 18.25
C ARG A 321 12.37 20.25 18.53
N SER A 322 11.68 20.21 19.66
CA SER A 322 10.73 21.25 20.03
C SER A 322 11.49 22.51 20.52
N ILE A 323 11.35 23.61 19.84
CA ILE A 323 11.89 24.92 20.24
C ILE A 323 11.32 25.36 21.60
N LYS A 324 10.07 25.04 21.90
CA LYS A 324 9.43 25.36 23.19
C LYS A 324 10.14 24.75 24.40
N LYS A 325 10.83 23.62 24.21
CA LYS A 325 11.58 22.90 25.26
C LYS A 325 13.07 23.24 25.26
N SER A 326 13.53 24.10 24.34
CA SER A 326 14.92 24.54 24.28
C SER A 326 15.26 25.49 25.42
N THR A 327 16.55 25.56 25.76
CA THR A 327 17.06 26.53 26.72
C THR A 327 16.92 27.97 26.17
N ASP A 328 16.98 28.97 27.04
CA ASP A 328 16.87 30.36 26.63
C ASP A 328 18.04 30.74 25.72
N GLU A 329 19.23 30.19 25.92
CA GLU A 329 20.38 30.35 25.00
C GLU A 329 20.06 29.82 23.61
N GLU A 330 19.51 28.60 23.50
CA GLU A 330 19.11 28.01 22.22
C GLU A 330 18.01 28.83 21.55
N LYS A 331 17.02 29.30 22.32
CA LYS A 331 15.94 30.15 21.82
C LYS A 331 16.47 31.48 21.28
N ASN A 332 17.36 32.14 22.01
CA ASN A 332 17.98 33.39 21.58
C ASN A 332 18.80 33.18 20.31
N TRP A 333 19.57 32.07 20.22
CA TRP A 333 20.31 31.75 19.01
C TRP A 333 19.36 31.53 17.81
N ILE A 334 18.20 30.90 17.97
CA ILE A 334 17.24 30.66 16.88
C ILE A 334 16.70 31.99 16.32
N ILE A 335 16.33 32.94 17.17
CA ILE A 335 15.73 34.22 16.74
C ILE A 335 16.77 35.27 16.33
N ASP A 336 18.05 35.09 16.67
CA ASP A 336 19.10 35.95 16.22
C ASP A 336 19.26 35.86 14.70
N GLU A 337 19.12 36.98 14.01
CA GLU A 337 19.21 37.07 12.53
C GLU A 337 20.64 36.92 12.00
N ASN A 338 21.63 37.05 12.84
CA ASN A 338 23.02 36.85 12.47
C ASN A 338 23.22 35.38 12.06
N ASP A 339 24.17 35.16 11.13
CA ASP A 339 24.54 33.84 10.60
C ASP A 339 23.48 33.11 9.80
N TYR A 340 22.25 33.66 9.60
CA TYR A 340 21.28 33.07 8.70
C TYR A 340 21.68 33.21 7.24
N ILE A 341 21.81 32.08 6.55
CA ILE A 341 21.96 32.01 5.10
C ILE A 341 20.55 32.14 4.51
N LYS A 342 20.32 33.24 3.76
CA LYS A 342 19.03 33.50 3.09
C LYS A 342 19.06 32.90 1.70
N LEU A 343 18.33 31.83 1.47
CA LEU A 343 18.16 31.21 0.16
C LEU A 343 17.26 32.09 -0.74
N ASN A 344 16.22 32.68 -0.15
CA ASN A 344 15.31 33.65 -0.76
C ASN A 344 14.53 34.41 0.34
N GLN A 345 13.57 35.26 -0.05
CA GLN A 345 12.73 36.01 0.90
C GLN A 345 11.83 35.14 1.78
N ASN A 346 11.61 33.89 1.41
CA ASN A 346 10.67 32.98 2.05
C ASN A 346 11.35 31.86 2.84
N PHE A 347 12.69 31.75 2.78
CA PHE A 347 13.42 30.66 3.42
C PHE A 347 14.82 31.09 3.83
N LYS A 348 15.18 30.80 5.06
CA LYS A 348 16.52 31.00 5.63
C LYS A 348 16.86 29.88 6.60
N TYR A 349 18.16 29.57 6.72
CA TYR A 349 18.65 28.52 7.62
C TYR A 349 20.02 28.88 8.18
N LYS A 350 20.38 28.26 9.28
CA LYS A 350 21.72 28.26 9.89
C LYS A 350 21.96 27.00 10.69
N SER A 351 23.20 26.68 10.97
CA SER A 351 23.56 25.54 11.79
C SER A 351 24.70 25.84 12.76
N ARG A 352 24.83 25.00 13.77
CA ARG A 352 25.98 24.96 14.66
C ARG A 352 26.19 23.54 15.20
N ILE A 353 27.44 23.22 15.55
CA ILE A 353 27.79 21.98 16.25
C ILE A 353 27.78 22.26 17.73
N VAL A 354 27.11 21.38 18.49
CA VAL A 354 26.99 21.49 19.95
C VAL A 354 27.40 20.20 20.64
N LYS A 355 28.00 20.34 21.83
CA LYS A 355 28.25 19.22 22.72
C LYS A 355 27.23 19.23 23.85
N LYS A 356 26.63 18.08 24.15
CA LYS A 356 25.63 17.96 25.21
C LYS A 356 25.88 16.73 26.07
N THR A 357 25.70 16.91 27.38
CA THR A 357 25.67 15.79 28.31
C THR A 357 24.24 15.30 28.47
N VAL A 358 23.98 14.04 28.13
CA VAL A 358 22.66 13.41 28.16
C VAL A 358 22.68 12.17 29.05
N LYS A 359 21.51 11.65 29.41
CA LYS A 359 21.39 10.37 30.13
C LYS A 359 20.90 9.30 29.17
N ASP A 360 21.61 8.14 29.14
CA ASP A 360 21.23 6.97 28.38
C ASP A 360 20.07 6.18 29.04
N GLU A 361 19.76 4.99 28.52
CA GLU A 361 18.69 4.11 29.06
C GLU A 361 18.92 3.72 30.53
N ASN A 362 20.17 3.56 30.91
CA ASN A 362 20.59 3.14 32.25
C ASN A 362 20.78 4.34 33.20
N GLY A 363 20.51 5.57 32.74
CA GLY A 363 20.71 6.80 33.52
C GLY A 363 22.15 7.28 33.58
N VAL A 364 23.09 6.65 32.85
CA VAL A 364 24.50 7.04 32.77
C VAL A 364 24.65 8.31 31.95
N ARG A 365 25.45 9.26 32.45
CA ARG A 365 25.76 10.50 31.74
C ARG A 365 26.73 10.22 30.60
N ARG A 366 26.39 10.69 29.39
CA ARG A 366 27.21 10.55 28.19
C ARG A 366 27.30 11.90 27.48
N GLU A 367 28.45 12.19 26.93
CA GLU A 367 28.65 13.34 26.05
C GLU A 367 28.33 12.92 24.61
N ILE A 368 27.50 13.70 23.94
CA ILE A 368 27.18 13.54 22.52
C ILE A 368 27.53 14.84 21.78
N VAL A 369 27.96 14.70 20.53
CA VAL A 369 28.16 15.82 19.61
C VAL A 369 27.09 15.75 18.55
N GLU A 370 26.36 16.83 18.35
CA GLU A 370 25.30 16.92 17.36
C GLU A 370 25.37 18.22 16.58
N LYS A 371 24.96 18.18 15.31
CA LYS A 371 24.70 19.36 14.50
C LYS A 371 23.26 19.78 14.69
N VAL A 372 23.06 21.04 15.00
CA VAL A 372 21.72 21.66 15.16
C VAL A 372 21.48 22.59 13.98
N VAL A 373 20.47 22.27 13.17
CA VAL A 373 20.05 23.08 12.02
C VAL A 373 18.75 23.79 12.40
N SER A 374 18.75 25.12 12.34
CA SER A 374 17.55 25.95 12.49
C SER A 374 17.18 26.57 11.16
N TYR A 375 15.91 26.52 10.79
CA TYR A 375 15.42 27.18 9.60
C TYR A 375 14.08 27.85 9.82
N TRP A 376 13.82 28.89 9.05
CA TRP A 376 12.53 29.58 8.99
C TRP A 376 11.96 29.49 7.59
N SER A 377 10.65 29.22 7.50
CA SER A 377 9.93 29.12 6.24
C SER A 377 8.63 29.93 6.29
N LYS A 378 8.42 30.76 5.28
CA LYS A 378 7.18 31.53 5.11
C LYS A 378 5.95 30.64 4.97
N ASN A 379 6.11 29.49 4.30
CA ASN A 379 5.02 28.52 4.15
C ASN A 379 4.61 27.92 5.51
N PHE A 380 5.58 27.56 6.35
CA PHE A 380 5.31 27.08 7.70
C PHE A 380 4.71 28.16 8.58
N TYR A 381 5.25 29.38 8.52
CA TYR A 381 4.69 30.52 9.22
C TYR A 381 3.22 30.72 8.85
N ASN A 382 2.89 30.78 7.55
CA ASN A 382 1.51 30.96 7.10
C ASN A 382 0.59 29.81 7.54
N ARG A 383 1.07 28.58 7.53
CA ARG A 383 0.31 27.41 8.00
C ARG A 383 0.06 27.48 9.50
N GLU A 384 1.10 27.68 10.30
CA GLU A 384 0.96 27.83 11.74
C GLU A 384 0.11 29.04 12.11
N PHE A 385 0.24 30.14 11.40
CA PHE A 385 -0.61 31.31 11.58
C PHE A 385 -2.07 31.01 11.28
N ALA A 386 -2.36 30.32 10.17
CA ALA A 386 -3.73 29.95 9.79
C ALA A 386 -4.34 28.93 10.79
N GLU A 387 -3.59 27.90 11.19
CA GLU A 387 -4.03 26.92 12.19
C GLU A 387 -4.31 27.54 13.56
N ASN A 388 -3.51 28.51 13.96
CA ASN A 388 -3.62 29.17 15.26
C ASN A 388 -4.41 30.48 15.22
N LYS A 389 -4.74 31.00 14.03
CA LYS A 389 -5.46 32.28 13.90
C LYS A 389 -6.78 32.28 14.68
N SER A 390 -7.60 31.29 14.48
CA SER A 390 -8.87 31.16 15.20
C SER A 390 -8.69 31.03 16.73
N PHE A 391 -7.59 30.36 17.12
CA PHE A 391 -7.23 30.21 18.53
C PHE A 391 -6.68 31.53 19.13
N LEU A 392 -5.83 32.22 18.40
CA LEU A 392 -5.31 33.54 18.82
C LEU A 392 -6.42 34.60 18.87
N GLU A 393 -7.29 34.66 17.88
CA GLU A 393 -8.48 35.51 17.89
C GLU A 393 -9.42 35.17 19.05
N PHE A 394 -9.57 33.88 19.38
CA PHE A 394 -10.32 33.44 20.54
C PHE A 394 -9.66 33.91 21.85
N LEU A 395 -8.33 33.80 22.00
CA LEU A 395 -7.60 34.30 23.16
C LEU A 395 -7.72 35.83 23.30
N GLU A 396 -7.61 36.56 22.20
CA GLU A 396 -7.76 38.03 22.19
C GLU A 396 -9.19 38.45 22.60
N LYS A 397 -10.21 37.74 22.10
CA LYS A 397 -11.60 37.97 22.48
C LYS A 397 -11.84 37.61 23.96
N LEU A 398 -11.21 36.53 24.44
CA LEU A 398 -11.27 36.12 25.85
C LEU A 398 -10.65 37.17 26.76
N ILE A 399 -9.52 37.76 26.37
CA ILE A 399 -8.85 38.84 27.09
C ILE A 399 -9.74 40.08 27.15
N LYS A 400 -10.39 40.45 26.02
CA LYS A 400 -11.25 41.66 25.96
C LYS A 400 -12.58 41.55 26.68
N SER A 401 -13.17 40.35 26.69
CA SER A 401 -14.52 40.14 27.25
C SER A 401 -14.66 38.77 27.94
N PRO A 402 -14.01 38.54 29.07
CA PRO A 402 -13.95 37.22 29.72
C PRO A 402 -15.32 36.66 30.09
N ALA A 403 -16.32 37.51 30.37
CA ALA A 403 -17.63 37.11 30.89
C ALA A 403 -18.50 36.33 29.88
N ASN A 404 -18.19 36.40 28.58
CA ASN A 404 -19.07 35.90 27.52
C ASN A 404 -18.69 34.56 26.93
N PHE A 405 -17.67 33.86 27.45
CA PHE A 405 -17.14 32.66 26.80
C PHE A 405 -17.26 31.40 27.67
N ARG A 406 -17.89 30.35 27.08
CA ARG A 406 -17.79 28.97 27.56
C ARG A 406 -16.64 28.27 26.84
N VAL A 407 -15.68 27.77 27.58
CA VAL A 407 -14.51 27.07 27.02
C VAL A 407 -14.78 25.56 26.96
N SER A 408 -14.65 24.95 25.79
CA SER A 408 -14.71 23.49 25.68
C SER A 408 -13.48 22.83 26.31
N ARG A 409 -13.59 21.53 26.69
CA ARG A 409 -12.45 20.78 27.28
C ARG A 409 -11.19 20.80 26.39
N THR A 410 -11.36 20.81 25.08
CA THR A 410 -10.25 20.84 24.11
C THR A 410 -9.59 22.23 24.09
N GLN A 411 -10.40 23.29 24.08
CA GLN A 411 -9.92 24.66 24.16
C GLN A 411 -9.21 24.94 25.51
N ALA A 412 -9.74 24.39 26.61
CA ALA A 412 -9.11 24.49 27.91
C ALA A 412 -7.70 23.91 27.98
N LYS A 413 -7.46 22.76 27.31
CA LYS A 413 -6.12 22.17 27.21
C LYS A 413 -5.15 23.04 26.42
N SER A 414 -5.60 23.66 25.34
CA SER A 414 -4.78 24.55 24.50
C SER A 414 -4.49 25.87 25.23
N ILE A 415 -5.46 26.41 25.96
CA ILE A 415 -5.34 27.64 26.75
C ILE A 415 -4.38 27.45 27.93
N LYS A 416 -4.37 26.27 28.57
CA LYS A 416 -3.52 25.96 29.72
C LYS A 416 -2.04 26.32 29.51
N ALA A 417 -1.53 26.20 28.30
CA ALA A 417 -0.16 26.54 27.96
C ALA A 417 0.15 28.04 28.08
N PHE A 418 -0.89 28.90 28.04
CA PHE A 418 -0.78 30.36 28.09
C PHE A 418 -1.33 30.96 29.38
N LEU A 419 -1.58 30.13 30.37
CA LEU A 419 -2.06 30.57 31.68
C LEU A 419 -0.92 30.61 32.67
N LYS A 420 -1.01 31.56 33.60
CA LYS A 420 -0.13 31.68 34.79
C LYS A 420 -0.50 30.67 35.88
N LYS A 421 -1.78 30.27 35.95
CA LYS A 421 -2.35 29.33 36.92
C LYS A 421 -3.36 28.40 36.24
N ASP A 422 -3.68 27.27 36.86
CA ASP A 422 -4.71 26.36 36.39
C ASP A 422 -6.11 27.00 36.44
N LEU A 423 -6.96 26.67 35.45
CA LEU A 423 -8.35 27.18 35.34
C LEU A 423 -9.30 26.59 36.38
N LEU A 424 -8.89 25.55 37.07
CA LEU A 424 -9.65 24.87 38.11
C LEU A 424 -8.96 25.09 39.45
N ASN A 425 -9.71 25.51 40.45
CA ASN A 425 -9.24 25.44 41.80
C ASN A 425 -9.11 23.96 42.19
N SER A 426 -7.89 23.50 42.42
CA SER A 426 -7.58 22.09 42.71
C SER A 426 -8.22 21.58 44.01
N ILE A 427 -8.73 22.48 44.85
CA ILE A 427 -9.33 22.18 46.17
C ILE A 427 -10.85 22.15 46.08
N THR A 428 -11.48 23.09 45.34
CA THR A 428 -12.94 23.22 45.29
C THR A 428 -13.55 22.68 44.00
N GLY A 429 -12.74 22.41 42.97
CA GLY A 429 -13.22 21.99 41.65
C GLY A 429 -13.95 23.07 40.85
N GLU A 430 -14.04 24.28 41.38
CA GLU A 430 -14.73 25.41 40.75
C GLU A 430 -13.90 25.98 39.60
N VAL A 431 -14.59 26.32 38.52
CA VAL A 431 -14.00 27.05 37.38
C VAL A 431 -13.82 28.51 37.78
N ILE A 432 -12.60 29.02 37.57
CA ILE A 432 -12.25 30.40 37.90
C ILE A 432 -13.18 31.38 37.17
N ASN A 433 -13.65 32.40 37.89
CA ASN A 433 -14.55 33.43 37.40
C ASN A 433 -13.92 34.20 36.21
N SER A 434 -14.76 34.59 35.27
CA SER A 434 -14.35 35.27 34.04
C SER A 434 -13.60 36.58 34.26
N SER A 435 -13.84 37.29 35.34
CA SER A 435 -13.09 38.50 35.73
C SER A 435 -11.65 38.21 36.16
N GLU A 436 -11.38 37.02 36.67
CA GLU A 436 -10.04 36.58 37.07
C GLU A 436 -9.23 36.04 35.91
N LEU A 437 -9.89 35.63 34.82
CA LEU A 437 -9.28 35.04 33.63
C LEU A 437 -8.30 36.00 32.94
N LYS A 438 -8.61 37.28 32.90
CA LYS A 438 -7.73 38.32 32.32
C LYS A 438 -6.41 38.45 33.07
N ALA A 439 -6.42 38.27 34.39
CA ALA A 439 -5.22 38.31 35.23
C ALA A 439 -4.35 37.04 35.12
N ILE A 440 -4.92 35.96 34.60
CA ILE A 440 -4.29 34.62 34.50
C ILE A 440 -3.62 34.41 33.15
N ILE A 441 -4.06 35.12 32.11
CA ILE A 441 -3.46 35.00 30.77
C ILE A 441 -2.07 35.62 30.76
N ASP A 442 -1.09 34.86 30.30
CA ASP A 442 0.28 35.31 30.20
C ASP A 442 0.55 35.84 28.79
N GLU A 443 0.37 37.15 28.62
CA GLU A 443 0.59 37.83 27.34
C GLU A 443 2.03 37.66 26.86
N LYS A 444 3.02 37.59 27.78
CA LYS A 444 4.41 37.35 27.40
C LYS A 444 4.61 35.98 26.72
N LYS A 445 3.93 34.95 27.20
CA LYS A 445 3.97 33.62 26.57
C LYS A 445 3.34 33.63 25.21
N ILE A 446 2.29 34.42 24.99
CA ILE A 446 1.65 34.55 23.66
C ILE A 446 2.59 35.26 22.69
N GLU A 447 3.25 36.33 23.13
CA GLU A 447 4.23 37.04 22.29
C GLU A 447 5.46 36.18 22.01
N GLU A 448 5.97 35.46 23.00
CA GLU A 448 7.05 34.49 22.81
C GLU A 448 6.66 33.42 21.79
N TYR A 449 5.45 32.89 21.91
CA TYR A 449 4.93 31.93 20.93
C TYR A 449 4.92 32.50 19.50
N LYS A 450 4.41 33.73 19.33
CA LYS A 450 4.36 34.40 18.02
C LYS A 450 5.75 34.61 17.42
N LYS A 451 6.79 34.86 18.22
CA LYS A 451 8.18 35.05 17.76
C LYS A 451 8.77 33.82 17.09
N PHE A 452 8.36 32.62 17.54
CA PHE A 452 8.89 31.35 17.01
C PHE A 452 8.06 30.76 15.87
N MET A 453 7.00 31.41 15.41
CA MET A 453 6.19 30.91 14.31
C MET A 453 7.00 30.82 13.02
N GLY A 454 6.92 29.70 12.34
CA GLY A 454 7.65 29.42 11.12
C GLY A 454 9.10 28.94 11.31
N TYR A 455 9.61 28.93 12.56
CA TYR A 455 10.91 28.38 12.89
C TYR A 455 10.84 26.89 13.19
N TYR A 456 11.81 26.15 12.69
CA TYR A 456 11.99 24.72 12.93
C TYR A 456 13.42 24.43 13.38
N GLN A 457 13.57 23.37 14.16
CA GLN A 457 14.88 22.90 14.62
C GLN A 457 15.03 21.40 14.33
N ILE A 458 16.10 21.04 13.66
CA ILE A 458 16.50 19.66 13.37
C ILE A 458 17.85 19.41 14.04
N VAL A 459 18.04 18.20 14.54
CA VAL A 459 19.31 17.74 15.12
C VAL A 459 19.77 16.46 14.42
N THR A 460 21.07 16.35 14.20
CA THR A 460 21.65 15.21 13.51
C THR A 460 23.04 14.84 14.03
N SER A 461 23.40 13.56 13.93
CA SER A 461 24.75 13.05 14.13
C SER A 461 25.66 13.29 12.94
N GLU A 462 25.10 13.65 11.76
CA GLU A 462 25.83 13.81 10.52
C GLU A 462 26.42 15.23 10.45
N LEU A 463 27.60 15.40 11.06
CA LEU A 463 28.19 16.73 11.24
C LEU A 463 28.58 17.39 9.91
N ASP A 464 29.02 16.60 8.95
CA ASP A 464 29.55 17.06 7.64
C ASP A 464 28.44 17.10 6.55
N MET A 465 27.23 16.60 6.83
CA MET A 465 26.11 16.65 5.88
C MET A 465 25.69 18.10 5.63
N ASP A 466 25.43 18.45 4.38
CA ASP A 466 24.91 19.79 4.03
C ASP A 466 23.61 20.12 4.75
N ASP A 467 23.41 21.35 5.17
CA ASP A 467 22.24 21.77 5.97
C ASP A 467 20.93 21.64 5.20
N LEU A 468 20.95 21.93 3.89
CA LEU A 468 19.76 21.77 3.04
C LEU A 468 19.45 20.30 2.82
N GLU A 469 20.47 19.45 2.71
CA GLU A 469 20.27 18.00 2.63
C GLU A 469 19.65 17.46 3.93
N VAL A 470 20.12 17.89 5.10
CA VAL A 470 19.51 17.52 6.40
C VAL A 470 18.03 17.89 6.43
N ILE A 471 17.70 19.12 5.99
CA ILE A 471 16.32 19.61 5.93
C ILE A 471 15.48 18.79 4.94
N GLU A 472 16.00 18.51 3.75
CA GLU A 472 15.32 17.70 2.71
C GLU A 472 15.04 16.29 3.21
N LYS A 473 16.06 15.62 3.77
CA LYS A 473 15.88 14.27 4.32
C LYS A 473 14.87 14.24 5.45
N TYR A 474 14.87 15.23 6.34
CA TYR A 474 13.85 15.33 7.37
C TYR A 474 12.43 15.46 6.78
N HIS A 475 12.27 16.28 5.75
CA HIS A 475 10.98 16.45 5.06
C HIS A 475 10.48 15.16 4.39
N GLY A 476 11.35 14.21 4.09
CA GLY A 476 11.00 12.87 3.64
C GLY A 476 10.05 12.12 4.58
N LEU A 477 9.95 12.51 5.87
CA LEU A 477 8.96 11.96 6.80
C LEU A 477 7.51 12.15 6.35
N SER A 478 7.19 13.20 5.60
CA SER A 478 5.83 13.42 5.07
C SER A 478 5.33 12.26 4.21
N GLN A 479 6.24 11.49 3.64
CA GLN A 479 5.92 10.31 2.85
C GLN A 479 5.28 9.20 3.67
N ILE A 480 5.72 9.04 4.93
CA ILE A 480 5.17 7.99 5.80
C ILE A 480 3.72 8.29 6.16
N GLU A 481 3.35 9.58 6.29
CA GLU A 481 1.96 10.00 6.47
C GLU A 481 1.09 9.57 5.28
N ASN A 482 1.63 9.65 4.06
CA ASN A 482 0.96 9.20 2.86
C ASN A 482 0.80 7.67 2.83
N GLN A 483 1.79 6.89 3.31
CA GLN A 483 1.65 5.45 3.49
C GLN A 483 0.49 5.13 4.45
N PHE A 484 0.42 5.84 5.57
CA PHE A 484 -0.69 5.66 6.52
C PHE A 484 -2.05 6.02 5.92
N ARG A 485 -2.11 7.05 5.08
CA ARG A 485 -3.33 7.41 4.35
C ARG A 485 -3.77 6.27 3.42
N ILE A 486 -2.85 5.73 2.59
CA ILE A 486 -3.14 4.59 1.71
C ILE A 486 -3.63 3.38 2.51
N MET A 487 -2.95 3.03 3.61
CA MET A 487 -3.37 1.92 4.46
C MET A 487 -4.76 2.13 5.04
N LYS A 488 -5.04 3.33 5.56
CA LYS A 488 -6.29 3.64 6.27
C LYS A 488 -7.49 3.80 5.33
N SER A 489 -7.30 4.43 4.17
CA SER A 489 -8.37 4.72 3.20
C SER A 489 -8.41 3.71 2.07
N ASP A 490 -7.36 3.62 1.25
CA ASP A 490 -7.39 2.84 0.02
C ASP A 490 -7.42 1.33 0.32
N LEU A 491 -6.58 0.88 1.26
CA LEU A 491 -6.53 -0.51 1.69
C LEU A 491 -7.53 -0.85 2.81
N GLN A 492 -8.32 0.09 3.30
CA GLN A 492 -9.33 -0.11 4.35
C GLN A 492 -8.83 -1.01 5.51
N THR A 493 -7.62 -0.74 6.00
CA THR A 493 -7.01 -1.54 7.07
C THR A 493 -7.83 -1.47 8.37
N ARG A 494 -8.66 -0.44 8.53
CA ARG A 494 -9.52 -0.19 9.68
C ARG A 494 -10.98 0.00 9.25
N PRO A 495 -11.97 -0.33 10.12
CA PRO A 495 -11.78 -1.00 11.42
C PRO A 495 -11.23 -2.41 11.28
N ILE A 496 -10.49 -2.89 12.31
CA ILE A 496 -9.96 -4.24 12.33
C ILE A 496 -11.02 -5.19 12.89
N TYR A 497 -11.37 -6.23 12.11
CA TYR A 497 -12.43 -7.19 12.47
C TYR A 497 -11.92 -8.50 13.05
N VAL A 498 -10.61 -8.77 13.00
CA VAL A 498 -10.00 -9.92 13.66
C VAL A 498 -9.69 -9.58 15.12
N ARG A 499 -9.75 -10.58 16.01
CA ARG A 499 -9.75 -10.36 17.46
C ARG A 499 -8.46 -10.78 18.15
N ASN A 500 -7.88 -11.90 17.73
CA ASN A 500 -6.68 -12.46 18.36
C ASN A 500 -5.44 -11.66 17.97
N LYS A 501 -4.48 -11.55 18.86
CA LYS A 501 -3.20 -10.88 18.62
C LYS A 501 -2.52 -11.37 17.33
N GLU A 502 -2.45 -12.69 17.16
CA GLU A 502 -1.84 -13.34 15.99
C GLU A 502 -2.52 -12.90 14.69
N HIS A 503 -3.84 -12.89 14.67
CA HIS A 503 -4.61 -12.49 13.50
C HIS A 503 -4.54 -10.98 13.23
N ILE A 504 -4.45 -10.15 14.28
CA ILE A 504 -4.30 -8.69 14.15
C ILE A 504 -2.93 -8.38 13.51
N GLU A 505 -1.85 -8.96 14.05
CA GLU A 505 -0.51 -8.77 13.51
C GLU A 505 -0.42 -9.31 12.06
N ALA A 506 -0.94 -10.50 11.79
CA ALA A 506 -0.97 -11.07 10.45
C ALA A 506 -1.78 -10.21 9.47
N HIS A 507 -2.91 -9.65 9.90
CA HIS A 507 -3.71 -8.73 9.09
C HIS A 507 -2.89 -7.49 8.69
N LEU A 508 -2.16 -6.89 9.64
CA LEU A 508 -1.33 -5.72 9.38
C LEU A 508 -0.13 -6.06 8.47
N ILE A 509 0.44 -7.26 8.58
CA ILE A 509 1.46 -7.76 7.62
C ILE A 509 0.88 -7.87 6.21
N VAL A 510 -0.32 -8.44 6.04
CA VAL A 510 -1.00 -8.50 4.74
C VAL A 510 -1.22 -7.09 4.17
N CYS A 511 -1.63 -6.14 5.01
CA CYS A 511 -1.81 -4.75 4.59
C CYS A 511 -0.48 -4.07 4.22
N MET A 512 0.61 -4.38 4.92
CA MET A 512 1.96 -3.91 4.55
C MET A 512 2.39 -4.47 3.19
N ILE A 513 2.15 -5.75 2.92
CA ILE A 513 2.46 -6.37 1.62
C ILE A 513 1.61 -5.71 0.51
N ALA A 514 0.33 -5.48 0.77
CA ALA A 514 -0.56 -4.79 -0.18
C ALA A 514 -0.09 -3.34 -0.45
N LEU A 515 0.32 -2.62 0.59
CA LEU A 515 0.93 -1.29 0.46
C LEU A 515 2.20 -1.35 -0.40
N LEU A 516 3.08 -2.31 -0.13
CA LEU A 516 4.31 -2.51 -0.91
C LEU A 516 4.01 -2.77 -2.39
N ILE A 517 3.01 -3.57 -2.72
CA ILE A 517 2.59 -3.82 -4.10
C ILE A 517 2.17 -2.51 -4.78
N ILE A 518 1.33 -1.69 -4.13
CA ILE A 518 0.93 -0.38 -4.66
C ILE A 518 2.17 0.49 -4.89
N ARG A 519 3.10 0.52 -3.95
CA ARG A 519 4.34 1.30 -4.06
C ARG A 519 5.24 0.82 -5.20
N ILE A 520 5.36 -0.48 -5.41
CA ILE A 520 6.10 -1.05 -6.54
C ILE A 520 5.48 -0.58 -7.86
N ILE A 521 4.17 -0.62 -7.99
CA ILE A 521 3.48 -0.15 -9.20
C ILE A 521 3.74 1.35 -9.40
N GLN A 522 3.59 2.17 -8.35
CA GLN A 522 3.85 3.61 -8.41
C GLN A 522 5.29 3.91 -8.81
N LYS A 523 6.26 3.23 -8.19
CA LYS A 523 7.69 3.41 -8.50
C LYS A 523 7.99 3.08 -9.97
N ASN A 524 7.50 1.96 -10.46
CA ASN A 524 7.72 1.58 -11.87
C ASN A 524 7.11 2.60 -12.85
N ILE A 525 5.93 3.18 -12.54
CA ILE A 525 5.33 4.25 -13.34
C ILE A 525 6.24 5.48 -13.40
N VAL A 526 6.81 5.88 -12.26
CA VAL A 526 7.72 7.04 -12.17
C VAL A 526 9.04 6.77 -12.87
N ASP A 527 9.67 5.64 -12.60
CA ASP A 527 10.96 5.25 -13.18
C ASP A 527 10.88 5.08 -14.71
N GLY A 528 9.76 4.58 -15.21
CA GLY A 528 9.45 4.46 -16.64
C GLY A 528 9.13 5.80 -17.32
N LYS A 529 9.17 6.91 -16.60
CA LYS A 529 8.79 8.26 -17.07
C LYS A 529 7.35 8.35 -17.61
N HIS A 530 6.51 7.39 -17.28
CA HIS A 530 5.08 7.38 -17.59
C HIS A 530 4.31 8.28 -16.60
N VAL A 531 4.78 9.51 -16.39
CA VAL A 531 4.16 10.42 -15.42
C VAL A 531 2.88 10.99 -16.02
N PRO A 532 1.71 10.80 -15.41
CA PRO A 532 0.48 11.40 -15.89
C PRO A 532 0.55 12.94 -15.83
N ILE A 533 -0.21 13.57 -16.70
CA ILE A 533 -0.29 15.03 -16.83
C ILE A 533 -0.50 15.66 -15.46
N LYS A 534 0.39 16.56 -15.07
CA LYS A 534 0.33 17.32 -13.82
C LYS A 534 -1.00 18.05 -13.72
N HIS A 535 -1.85 17.70 -12.75
CA HIS A 535 -2.91 18.58 -12.35
C HIS A 535 -2.30 19.86 -11.73
N LYS A 536 -2.67 21.02 -12.25
CA LYS A 536 -2.16 22.37 -11.86
C LYS A 536 -2.22 22.67 -10.35
N ASN A 537 -2.94 21.86 -9.56
CA ASN A 537 -3.21 22.09 -8.13
C ASN A 537 -2.48 21.14 -7.18
N ASN A 538 -1.63 20.24 -7.67
CA ASN A 538 -0.85 19.38 -6.77
C ASN A 538 0.27 20.17 -6.12
N ARG A 539 -0.02 20.67 -4.93
CA ARG A 539 0.95 21.27 -4.00
C ARG A 539 1.84 20.24 -3.31
N SER A 540 1.58 18.98 -3.47
CA SER A 540 2.44 17.97 -2.92
C SER A 540 3.58 17.76 -3.89
N LEU A 541 4.70 18.05 -3.43
CA LEU A 541 6.02 17.60 -3.87
C LEU A 541 6.09 16.07 -3.94
N ASP A 542 5.02 15.50 -3.51
CA ASP A 542 4.80 14.18 -3.36
C ASP A 542 5.05 13.55 -4.64
N TRP A 543 6.28 13.28 -4.73
CA TRP A 543 6.22 11.99 -5.25
C TRP A 543 5.24 12.00 -6.33
N GLN A 544 5.67 12.40 -7.36
CA GLN A 544 5.13 12.16 -8.67
C GLN A 544 4.84 10.67 -8.82
N MET A 545 3.92 10.19 -8.00
CA MET A 545 3.59 8.77 -7.92
C MET A 545 2.82 8.28 -9.13
N GLY A 546 2.76 9.07 -10.17
CA GLY A 546 2.02 8.73 -11.35
C GLY A 546 0.52 8.55 -11.08
N LEU A 547 0.13 7.54 -10.31
CA LEU A 547 -1.24 7.22 -9.91
C LEU A 547 -1.36 7.14 -8.39
N THR A 548 -2.50 7.57 -7.84
CA THR A 548 -2.83 7.31 -6.43
C THR A 548 -3.16 5.84 -6.21
N GLY A 549 -3.11 5.36 -4.96
CA GLY A 549 -3.48 3.99 -4.62
C GLY A 549 -4.90 3.64 -5.08
N GLU A 550 -5.86 4.54 -4.87
CA GLU A 550 -7.25 4.38 -5.33
C GLU A 550 -7.35 4.25 -6.86
N ARG A 551 -6.61 5.05 -7.62
CA ARG A 551 -6.61 4.97 -9.09
C ARG A 551 -6.01 3.66 -9.57
N ILE A 552 -4.94 3.17 -8.94
CA ILE A 552 -4.36 1.87 -9.24
C ILE A 552 -5.38 0.75 -8.97
N GLN A 553 -6.03 0.76 -7.81
CA GLN A 553 -7.07 -0.21 -7.48
C GLN A 553 -8.20 -0.21 -8.51
N ARG A 554 -8.69 0.99 -8.88
CA ARG A 554 -9.77 1.16 -9.87
C ARG A 554 -9.35 0.64 -11.24
N ALA A 555 -8.14 0.95 -11.69
CA ALA A 555 -7.61 0.48 -12.97
C ALA A 555 -7.45 -1.05 -12.98
N LEU A 556 -6.87 -1.62 -11.93
CA LEU A 556 -6.71 -3.07 -11.82
C LEU A 556 -8.05 -3.80 -11.76
N ASN A 557 -9.07 -3.24 -11.11
CA ASN A 557 -10.42 -3.82 -11.10
C ASN A 557 -11.13 -3.74 -12.45
N LYS A 558 -10.73 -2.83 -13.34
CA LYS A 558 -11.23 -2.79 -14.73
C LYS A 558 -10.55 -3.82 -15.63
N TRP A 559 -9.39 -4.34 -15.25
CA TRP A 559 -8.68 -5.34 -16.03
C TRP A 559 -9.33 -6.71 -15.88
N THR A 560 -10.37 -6.91 -16.67
CA THR A 560 -11.21 -8.10 -16.63
C THR A 560 -11.22 -8.82 -17.97
N ILE A 561 -11.68 -10.07 -17.94
CA ILE A 561 -11.93 -10.86 -19.13
C ILE A 561 -13.32 -11.47 -19.10
N ASP A 562 -13.93 -11.55 -20.28
CA ASP A 562 -15.15 -12.31 -20.49
C ASP A 562 -14.80 -13.71 -20.98
N LYS A 563 -15.54 -14.72 -20.50
CA LYS A 563 -15.56 -16.05 -21.09
C LYS A 563 -16.61 -16.10 -22.16
N LEU A 564 -16.25 -16.58 -23.34
CA LEU A 564 -17.12 -16.72 -24.49
C LEU A 564 -17.32 -18.21 -24.82
N PRO A 565 -18.35 -18.57 -25.61
CA PRO A 565 -18.54 -19.95 -26.09
C PRO A 565 -17.28 -20.51 -26.76
N GLY A 566 -17.03 -21.80 -26.59
CA GLY A 566 -15.86 -22.49 -27.16
C GLY A 566 -14.55 -22.27 -26.40
N ASP A 567 -14.63 -21.87 -25.11
CA ASP A 567 -13.46 -21.57 -24.26
C ASP A 567 -12.54 -20.49 -24.83
N TYR A 568 -13.15 -19.48 -25.43
CA TYR A 568 -12.49 -18.24 -25.80
C TYR A 568 -12.67 -17.20 -24.71
N TYR A 569 -11.75 -16.21 -24.73
CA TYR A 569 -11.70 -15.14 -23.74
C TYR A 569 -11.44 -13.81 -24.43
N ARG A 570 -12.07 -12.73 -23.95
CA ARG A 570 -11.91 -11.37 -24.44
C ARG A 570 -11.57 -10.45 -23.27
N PHE A 571 -10.54 -9.63 -23.44
CA PHE A 571 -10.22 -8.58 -22.46
C PHE A 571 -11.17 -7.41 -22.58
N ASN A 572 -11.48 -6.79 -21.44
CA ASN A 572 -12.31 -5.60 -21.33
C ASN A 572 -11.49 -4.39 -20.88
N ASN A 573 -12.00 -3.20 -21.22
CA ASN A 573 -11.52 -1.90 -20.72
C ASN A 573 -10.03 -1.61 -20.99
N LEU A 574 -9.43 -2.17 -22.02
CA LEU A 574 -8.01 -1.95 -22.35
C LEU A 574 -7.73 -0.51 -22.80
N ASP A 575 -8.75 0.25 -23.12
CA ASP A 575 -8.74 1.68 -23.47
C ASP A 575 -8.78 2.61 -22.25
N ASP A 576 -9.03 2.08 -21.04
CA ASP A 576 -8.99 2.89 -19.82
C ASP A 576 -7.60 3.52 -19.63
N PRO A 577 -7.49 4.84 -19.48
CA PRO A 577 -6.18 5.52 -19.45
C PRO A 577 -5.26 5.06 -18.32
N ASP A 578 -5.81 4.79 -17.13
CA ASP A 578 -5.03 4.38 -15.98
C ASP A 578 -4.57 2.92 -16.12
N LEU A 579 -5.46 2.06 -16.63
CA LEU A 579 -5.10 0.68 -16.93
C LEU A 579 -4.04 0.61 -18.02
N LYS A 580 -4.21 1.36 -19.10
CA LYS A 580 -3.23 1.42 -20.19
C LYS A 580 -1.86 1.87 -19.67
N LEU A 581 -1.83 2.91 -18.83
CA LEU A 581 -0.59 3.37 -18.21
C LEU A 581 0.11 2.26 -17.41
N ILE A 582 -0.65 1.47 -16.65
CA ILE A 582 -0.10 0.32 -15.91
C ILE A 582 0.41 -0.75 -16.88
N LEU A 583 -0.37 -1.11 -17.90
CA LEU A 583 0.03 -2.11 -18.89
C LEU A 583 1.31 -1.70 -19.63
N ASP A 584 1.38 -0.46 -20.09
CA ASP A 584 2.56 0.10 -20.77
C ASP A 584 3.80 0.09 -19.85
N THR A 585 3.62 0.45 -18.56
CA THR A 585 4.69 0.45 -17.57
C THR A 585 5.35 -0.92 -17.40
N PHE A 586 4.56 -1.99 -17.43
CA PHE A 586 5.06 -3.36 -17.28
C PHE A 586 5.28 -4.08 -18.62
N ASN A 587 5.28 -3.35 -19.74
CA ASN A 587 5.44 -3.88 -21.10
C ASN A 587 4.44 -5.02 -21.40
N ILE A 588 3.18 -4.85 -20.97
CA ILE A 588 2.12 -5.83 -21.16
C ILE A 588 1.34 -5.45 -22.43
N GLU A 589 1.69 -6.07 -23.53
CA GLU A 589 0.98 -5.89 -24.80
C GLU A 589 -0.17 -6.90 -24.92
N ILE A 590 -1.38 -6.41 -25.02
CA ILE A 590 -2.59 -7.21 -25.20
C ILE A 590 -3.22 -6.84 -26.55
N PRO A 591 -3.01 -7.64 -27.60
CA PRO A 591 -3.64 -7.38 -28.89
C PRO A 591 -5.16 -7.57 -28.83
N VAL A 592 -5.89 -6.81 -29.62
CA VAL A 592 -7.34 -6.94 -29.74
C VAL A 592 -7.68 -8.20 -30.52
N LYS A 593 -7.94 -9.29 -29.81
CA LYS A 593 -8.32 -10.61 -30.37
C LYS A 593 -9.01 -11.46 -29.32
N LEU A 594 -9.54 -12.61 -29.73
CA LEU A 594 -9.96 -13.65 -28.79
C LEU A 594 -8.76 -14.51 -28.40
N PHE A 595 -8.71 -14.85 -27.12
CA PHE A 595 -7.63 -15.62 -26.51
C PHE A 595 -8.09 -17.01 -26.14
N ARG A 596 -7.19 -17.98 -26.21
CA ARG A 596 -7.35 -19.26 -25.57
C ARG A 596 -6.66 -19.27 -24.20
N LYS A 597 -7.03 -20.21 -23.34
CA LYS A 597 -6.49 -20.33 -21.97
C LYS A 597 -4.95 -20.37 -21.93
N MET A 598 -4.30 -21.03 -22.87
CA MET A 598 -2.83 -21.08 -22.97
C MET A 598 -2.21 -19.71 -23.29
N GLU A 599 -2.86 -18.93 -24.16
CA GLU A 599 -2.36 -17.60 -24.54
C GLU A 599 -2.44 -16.63 -23.36
N LEU A 600 -3.48 -16.72 -22.53
CA LEU A 600 -3.59 -15.95 -21.29
C LEU A 600 -2.45 -16.26 -20.33
N LYS A 601 -2.08 -17.53 -20.17
CA LYS A 601 -0.91 -17.90 -19.36
C LYS A 601 0.38 -17.29 -19.89
N ASN A 602 0.55 -17.23 -21.20
CA ASN A 602 1.74 -16.66 -21.84
C ASN A 602 1.85 -15.13 -21.60
N ILE A 603 0.73 -14.39 -21.53
CA ILE A 603 0.74 -12.97 -21.17
C ILE A 603 1.34 -12.81 -19.77
N LYS A 604 0.86 -13.57 -18.79
CA LYS A 604 1.35 -13.52 -17.41
C LYS A 604 2.86 -13.76 -17.31
N THR A 605 3.40 -14.75 -18.02
CA THR A 605 4.83 -15.11 -17.95
C THR A 605 5.75 -14.03 -18.52
N LYS A 606 5.25 -13.14 -19.36
CA LYS A 606 6.01 -12.03 -19.97
C LYS A 606 6.12 -10.80 -19.10
N ILE A 607 5.32 -10.70 -18.03
CA ILE A 607 5.32 -9.54 -17.14
C ILE A 607 6.64 -9.46 -16.38
N LYS A 608 7.36 -8.35 -16.53
CA LYS A 608 8.60 -8.03 -15.81
C LYS A 608 8.32 -6.94 -14.78
N ILE A 609 8.76 -7.15 -13.55
CA ILE A 609 8.52 -6.22 -12.44
C ILE A 609 9.73 -5.32 -12.18
N PHE A 610 10.91 -5.90 -12.16
CA PHE A 610 12.18 -5.17 -12.00
C PHE A 610 13.01 -5.32 -13.28
N ASN A 611 13.51 -4.20 -13.78
CA ASN A 611 14.37 -4.14 -14.97
C ASN A 611 15.82 -4.38 -14.62
#